data_493b3ac90d62ff309caf1bf9266f126c
#
_entry.id   493b3ac90d62ff309caf1bf9266f126c
#
_cell.length_a   1.000
_cell.length_b   1.000
_cell.length_c   1.000
_cell.angle_alpha   90.00
_cell.angle_beta   90.00
_cell.angle_gamma   90.00
#
_symmetry.space_group_name_H-M   'P 1'
#
loop_
_entity.id
_entity.type
_entity.pdbx_description
1 polymer ?
#
loop_
_entity_poly.entity_id
_entity_poly.type
_entity_poly.pdbx_seq_one_letter_code
_entity_poly.pdbx_strand_id
1 'polypeptide(L)'
;VDSDRDRQELKSWFDSIWDDQTGLVEDVKDEVLKYLEQLYVENEPEFIYFKTLYHIFEEYLCEQRKGGLLDEKTGFYDSEVWYKLYDFQKDGVKGAINKILKHNGCIIADSVGLGKTFEALAVIKYFELLNGRVLVVCPKKLSGNWTVYQASQNHALNPFKKDRFNYTVLYHTDMGRESGRSDANGIDLENFNWGAYDLVVIDESHNFRGNPMERVKEDGSIRMNRAKWLMEKVVKSGVKTKVLLLSATPVNNSLKDLRNQIAFITEGKEDALFEQCKIKSIGFTLENAQKNFTRWADPKNKNKSMKHLLERLDSSFFKLLDELTIARSR
;
A
#
# COMPACT_ATOMS: atom_id res chain seq x y z
N VAL A 1 14.63 22.27 45.18
CA VAL A 1 14.70 23.65 45.67
C VAL A 1 14.40 23.60 47.15
N ASP A 2 15.46 23.46 47.97
CA ASP A 2 15.31 23.19 49.41
C ASP A 2 15.65 24.38 50.31
N SER A 3 15.95 25.53 49.73
CA SER A 3 16.23 26.74 50.49
C SER A 3 15.23 27.83 50.25
N ASP A 4 14.86 28.58 51.31
CA ASP A 4 13.99 29.75 51.22
C ASP A 4 14.56 30.83 50.28
N ARG A 5 15.90 30.86 50.15
CA ARG A 5 16.58 31.78 49.24
C ARG A 5 16.31 31.42 47.77
N ASP A 6 16.40 30.16 47.39
CA ASP A 6 16.16 29.69 46.01
C ASP A 6 14.68 29.93 45.64
N ARG A 7 13.77 29.78 46.60
CA ARG A 7 12.35 30.06 46.41
C ARG A 7 12.09 31.57 46.19
N GLN A 8 12.78 32.44 46.92
CA GLN A 8 12.68 33.88 46.77
C GLN A 8 13.29 34.35 45.43
N GLU A 9 14.43 33.78 45.03
CA GLU A 9 15.08 34.08 43.75
C GLU A 9 14.21 33.63 42.55
N LEU A 10 13.63 32.44 42.62
CA LEU A 10 12.69 31.95 41.60
C LEU A 10 11.40 32.79 41.51
N LYS A 11 10.88 33.19 42.67
CA LYS A 11 9.71 34.08 42.70
C LYS A 11 10.03 35.45 42.11
N SER A 12 11.15 36.07 42.52
CA SER A 12 11.56 37.37 41.98
C SER A 12 11.84 37.32 40.48
N TRP A 13 12.40 36.21 39.99
CA TRP A 13 12.59 35.99 38.57
C TRP A 13 11.26 35.84 37.83
N PHE A 14 10.33 35.06 38.38
CA PHE A 14 8.98 34.91 37.79
C PHE A 14 8.23 36.25 37.77
N ASP A 15 8.22 36.99 38.89
CA ASP A 15 7.55 38.29 39.00
C ASP A 15 8.16 39.28 37.98
N SER A 16 9.48 39.25 37.75
CA SER A 16 10.14 40.12 36.78
C SER A 16 9.76 39.82 35.34
N ILE A 17 9.49 38.55 35.01
CA ILE A 17 9.03 38.15 33.66
C ILE A 17 7.55 38.46 33.50
N TRP A 18 6.76 38.26 34.58
CA TRP A 18 5.31 38.48 34.55
C TRP A 18 4.94 39.97 34.45
N ASP A 19 5.69 40.84 35.14
CA ASP A 19 5.46 42.27 35.15
C ASP A 19 6.18 43.00 33.99
N ASP A 20 6.90 42.26 33.14
CA ASP A 20 7.66 42.82 32.04
C ASP A 20 6.74 43.34 30.91
N GLN A 21 6.73 44.63 30.67
CA GLN A 21 5.98 45.29 29.61
C GLN A 21 6.57 45.10 28.22
N THR A 22 7.63 44.29 28.06
CA THR A 22 8.29 44.06 26.77
C THR A 22 7.55 43.08 25.88
N GLY A 23 6.45 42.47 26.34
CA GLY A 23 5.62 41.55 25.56
C GLY A 23 6.22 40.13 25.44
N LEU A 24 7.17 39.78 26.31
CA LEU A 24 7.75 38.41 26.37
C LEU A 24 6.77 37.38 26.96
N VAL A 25 5.78 37.84 27.74
CA VAL A 25 4.75 36.98 28.35
C VAL A 25 3.39 37.62 28.09
N GLU A 26 2.45 36.87 27.57
CA GLU A 26 1.07 37.29 27.33
C GLU A 26 0.13 36.58 28.30
N ASP A 27 -0.75 37.35 28.97
CA ASP A 27 -1.76 36.77 29.86
C ASP A 27 -2.88 36.13 29.02
N VAL A 28 -2.83 34.81 28.88
CA VAL A 28 -3.84 34.03 28.15
C VAL A 28 -4.94 33.46 29.04
N LYS A 29 -5.05 33.96 30.31
CA LYS A 29 -6.03 33.47 31.28
C LYS A 29 -7.46 33.52 30.75
N ASP A 30 -7.85 34.63 30.15
CA ASP A 30 -9.21 34.79 29.64
C ASP A 30 -9.48 33.92 28.41
N GLU A 31 -8.47 33.67 27.60
CA GLU A 31 -8.58 32.72 26.47
C GLU A 31 -8.72 31.29 26.96
N VAL A 32 -7.90 30.89 27.94
CA VAL A 32 -7.99 29.57 28.56
C VAL A 32 -9.32 29.36 29.27
N LEU A 33 -9.82 30.38 29.99
CA LEU A 33 -11.14 30.33 30.64
C LEU A 33 -12.27 30.20 29.62
N LYS A 34 -12.25 30.96 28.52
CA LYS A 34 -13.19 30.80 27.41
C LYS A 34 -13.15 29.43 26.80
N TYR A 35 -11.95 28.86 26.66
CA TYR A 35 -11.79 27.51 26.14
C TYR A 35 -12.35 26.46 27.11
N LEU A 36 -12.11 26.61 28.40
CA LEU A 36 -12.67 25.77 29.45
C LEU A 36 -14.20 25.88 29.53
N GLU A 37 -14.76 27.10 29.43
CA GLU A 37 -16.20 27.30 29.37
C GLU A 37 -16.84 26.59 28.18
N GLN A 38 -16.18 26.57 27.01
CA GLN A 38 -16.65 25.78 25.85
C GLN A 38 -16.61 24.27 26.11
N LEU A 39 -15.72 23.77 26.96
CA LEU A 39 -15.65 22.36 27.34
C LEU A 39 -16.76 21.93 28.31
N TYR A 40 -17.34 22.88 29.05
CA TYR A 40 -18.44 22.68 30.02
C TYR A 40 -19.84 22.91 29.44
N VAL A 41 -19.94 23.26 28.13
CA VAL A 41 -21.24 23.27 27.46
C VAL A 41 -21.77 21.82 27.40
N GLU A 42 -22.96 21.57 27.90
CA GLU A 42 -23.66 20.30 27.75
C GLU A 42 -23.83 20.02 26.25
N ASN A 43 -22.95 19.19 25.73
CA ASN A 43 -23.05 18.70 24.37
C ASN A 43 -23.85 17.39 24.38
N GLU A 44 -24.68 17.19 23.37
CA GLU A 44 -25.39 15.93 23.21
C GLU A 44 -24.38 14.78 23.12
N PRO A 45 -24.68 13.61 23.72
CA PRO A 45 -23.79 12.45 23.72
C PRO A 45 -23.30 12.07 22.32
N GLU A 46 -24.13 12.30 21.31
CA GLU A 46 -23.84 12.07 19.90
C GLU A 46 -22.74 12.99 19.36
N PHE A 47 -22.75 14.26 19.75
CA PHE A 47 -21.71 15.23 19.40
C PHE A 47 -20.37 14.85 20.05
N ILE A 48 -20.36 14.45 21.32
CA ILE A 48 -19.15 13.99 22.02
C ILE A 48 -18.59 12.75 21.35
N TYR A 49 -19.47 11.81 20.96
CA TYR A 49 -19.09 10.60 20.24
C TYR A 49 -18.39 10.92 18.89
N PHE A 50 -19.02 11.77 18.05
CA PHE A 50 -18.44 12.18 16.78
C PHE A 50 -17.15 12.99 16.95
N LYS A 51 -17.07 13.87 17.95
CA LYS A 51 -15.85 14.64 18.25
C LYS A 51 -14.72 13.73 18.71
N THR A 52 -15.03 12.71 19.52
CA THR A 52 -14.05 11.72 19.96
C THR A 52 -13.55 10.88 18.78
N LEU A 53 -14.46 10.41 17.91
CA LEU A 53 -14.09 9.73 16.68
C LEU A 53 -13.23 10.63 15.78
N TYR A 54 -13.59 11.89 15.62
CA TYR A 54 -12.80 12.84 14.84
C TYR A 54 -11.37 12.95 15.36
N HIS A 55 -11.16 13.10 16.67
CA HIS A 55 -9.81 13.18 17.26
C HIS A 55 -9.03 11.86 17.16
N ILE A 56 -9.71 10.73 17.30
CA ILE A 56 -9.06 9.41 17.11
C ILE A 56 -8.59 9.25 15.65
N PHE A 57 -9.36 9.75 14.71
CA PHE A 57 -9.06 9.65 13.28
C PHE A 57 -8.44 10.91 12.69
N GLU A 58 -8.17 11.96 13.47
CA GLU A 58 -7.64 13.24 12.99
C GLU A 58 -6.28 13.09 12.31
N GLU A 59 -5.36 12.31 12.90
CA GLU A 59 -4.07 12.00 12.26
C GLU A 59 -4.29 11.26 10.94
N TYR A 60 -5.18 10.28 10.92
CA TYR A 60 -5.54 9.52 9.72
C TYR A 60 -6.20 10.43 8.66
N LEU A 61 -7.12 11.32 9.07
CA LEU A 61 -7.77 12.29 8.17
C LEU A 61 -6.77 13.36 7.68
N CYS A 62 -5.83 13.78 8.51
CA CYS A 62 -4.75 14.69 8.12
C CYS A 62 -3.75 14.02 7.18
N GLU A 63 -3.40 12.76 7.41
CA GLU A 63 -2.58 11.97 6.48
C GLU A 63 -3.31 11.74 5.16
N GLN A 64 -4.61 11.43 5.19
CA GLN A 64 -5.43 11.34 3.98
C GLN A 64 -5.53 12.68 3.24
N ARG A 65 -5.67 13.80 3.95
CA ARG A 65 -5.68 15.13 3.33
C ARG A 65 -4.32 15.52 2.77
N LYS A 66 -3.22 15.17 3.44
CA LYS A 66 -1.84 15.41 2.95
C LYS A 66 -1.43 14.45 1.84
N GLY A 67 -1.91 13.20 1.87
CA GLY A 67 -1.69 12.20 0.83
C GLY A 67 -2.79 12.16 -0.25
N GLY A 68 -3.88 12.91 -0.07
CA GLY A 68 -5.05 12.85 -0.94
C GLY A 68 -5.01 13.75 -2.17
N LEU A 69 -4.04 14.63 -2.26
CA LEU A 69 -3.78 15.44 -3.45
C LEU A 69 -2.59 14.82 -4.19
N LEU A 70 -2.90 13.78 -4.97
CA LEU A 70 -2.03 13.43 -6.10
C LEU A 70 -1.81 14.73 -6.86
N ASP A 71 -0.55 15.03 -7.18
CA ASP A 71 -0.16 16.33 -7.72
C ASP A 71 -1.09 16.74 -8.89
N GLU A 72 -1.96 17.74 -8.64
CA GLU A 72 -2.94 18.23 -9.64
C GLU A 72 -2.26 18.69 -10.93
N LYS A 73 -0.97 19.04 -10.85
CA LYS A 73 -0.16 19.47 -12.00
C LYS A 73 0.13 18.35 -13.01
N THR A 74 -0.10 17.08 -12.64
CA THR A 74 0.16 15.96 -13.55
C THR A 74 -0.88 15.79 -14.66
N GLY A 75 -2.06 16.40 -14.53
CA GLY A 75 -3.21 16.14 -15.42
C GLY A 75 -3.82 14.75 -15.24
N PHE A 76 -3.51 14.05 -14.15
CA PHE A 76 -4.03 12.72 -13.88
C PHE A 76 -5.55 12.68 -13.79
N TYR A 77 -6.15 13.67 -13.14
CA TYR A 77 -7.59 13.78 -12.97
C TYR A 77 -8.35 14.08 -14.27
N ASP A 78 -7.65 14.52 -15.33
CA ASP A 78 -8.22 14.78 -16.66
C ASP A 78 -8.18 13.55 -17.56
N SER A 79 -7.62 12.43 -17.10
CA SER A 79 -7.51 11.20 -17.89
C SER A 79 -8.87 10.52 -18.11
N GLU A 80 -9.06 9.88 -19.27
CA GLU A 80 -10.30 9.15 -19.58
C GLU A 80 -10.54 7.98 -18.62
N VAL A 81 -9.48 7.31 -18.21
CA VAL A 81 -9.58 6.20 -17.24
C VAL A 81 -10.09 6.70 -15.90
N TRP A 82 -9.60 7.84 -15.40
CA TRP A 82 -10.08 8.42 -14.15
C TRP A 82 -11.57 8.79 -14.22
N TYR A 83 -11.98 9.36 -15.31
CA TYR A 83 -13.38 9.78 -15.51
C TYR A 83 -14.35 8.61 -15.47
N LYS A 84 -13.93 7.43 -15.94
CA LYS A 84 -14.79 6.22 -16.00
C LYS A 84 -14.81 5.40 -14.73
N LEU A 85 -13.97 5.71 -13.75
CA LEU A 85 -13.99 5.03 -12.46
C LEU A 85 -15.20 5.44 -11.63
N TYR A 86 -15.78 4.46 -10.94
CA TYR A 86 -16.73 4.71 -9.85
C TYR A 86 -16.03 5.32 -8.65
N ASP A 87 -16.76 6.00 -7.77
CA ASP A 87 -16.16 6.72 -6.64
C ASP A 87 -15.37 5.79 -5.71
N PHE A 88 -15.90 4.60 -5.40
CA PHE A 88 -15.18 3.61 -4.61
C PHE A 88 -13.86 3.15 -5.27
N GLN A 89 -13.82 3.09 -6.62
CA GLN A 89 -12.58 2.76 -7.34
C GLN A 89 -11.60 3.94 -7.29
N LYS A 90 -12.08 5.17 -7.40
CA LYS A 90 -11.25 6.38 -7.26
C LYS A 90 -10.55 6.43 -5.91
N ASP A 91 -11.30 6.10 -4.83
CA ASP A 91 -10.72 6.01 -3.49
C ASP A 91 -9.68 4.89 -3.39
N GLY A 92 -9.97 3.74 -4.01
CA GLY A 92 -9.02 2.63 -4.12
C GLY A 92 -7.74 3.02 -4.85
N VAL A 93 -7.85 3.71 -5.98
CA VAL A 93 -6.70 4.18 -6.76
C VAL A 93 -5.85 5.18 -5.98
N LYS A 94 -6.47 6.17 -5.33
CA LYS A 94 -5.75 7.11 -4.45
C LYS A 94 -5.02 6.39 -3.33
N GLY A 95 -5.72 5.48 -2.64
CA GLY A 95 -5.13 4.66 -1.60
C GLY A 95 -3.98 3.79 -2.11
N ALA A 96 -4.12 3.16 -3.29
CA ALA A 96 -3.06 2.36 -3.90
C ALA A 96 -1.82 3.18 -4.23
N ILE A 97 -1.99 4.34 -4.88
CA ILE A 97 -0.88 5.23 -5.22
C ILE A 97 -0.14 5.69 -3.96
N ASN A 98 -0.87 6.11 -2.92
CA ASN A 98 -0.28 6.53 -1.65
C ASN A 98 0.53 5.39 -1.00
N LYS A 99 -0.01 4.18 -0.95
CA LYS A 99 0.68 3.00 -0.40
C LYS A 99 1.93 2.65 -1.24
N ILE A 100 1.84 2.71 -2.57
CA ILE A 100 2.96 2.47 -3.48
C ILE A 100 4.08 3.51 -3.26
N LEU A 101 3.73 4.77 -3.09
CA LEU A 101 4.71 5.84 -2.84
C LEU A 101 5.34 5.71 -1.45
N LYS A 102 4.57 5.32 -0.44
CA LYS A 102 5.01 5.17 0.95
C LYS A 102 5.82 3.89 1.19
N HIS A 103 5.38 2.75 0.65
CA HIS A 103 5.88 1.42 0.99
C HIS A 103 6.53 0.68 -0.19
N ASN A 104 6.68 1.31 -1.36
CA ASN A 104 7.12 0.70 -2.63
C ASN A 104 6.16 -0.33 -3.22
N GLY A 105 4.95 -0.47 -2.70
CA GLY A 105 3.96 -1.35 -3.31
C GLY A 105 2.63 -1.42 -2.57
N CYS A 106 1.67 -2.07 -3.24
CA CYS A 106 0.31 -2.29 -2.73
C CYS A 106 -0.28 -3.57 -3.31
N ILE A 107 -1.18 -4.20 -2.57
CA ILE A 107 -2.00 -5.33 -3.02
C ILE A 107 -3.45 -4.86 -3.14
N ILE A 108 -4.03 -4.87 -4.34
CA ILE A 108 -5.47 -4.69 -4.53
C ILE A 108 -6.12 -6.08 -4.49
N ALA A 109 -6.82 -6.34 -3.39
CA ALA A 109 -7.43 -7.63 -3.07
C ALA A 109 -8.96 -7.62 -3.20
N ASP A 110 -9.49 -6.76 -4.02
CA ASP A 110 -10.93 -6.62 -4.27
C ASP A 110 -11.55 -7.90 -4.82
N SER A 111 -12.81 -8.15 -4.47
CA SER A 111 -13.58 -9.28 -5.00
C SER A 111 -13.62 -9.28 -6.54
N VAL A 112 -13.86 -10.45 -7.12
CA VAL A 112 -14.00 -10.62 -8.57
C VAL A 112 -15.13 -9.72 -9.09
N GLY A 113 -14.88 -9.04 -10.22
CA GLY A 113 -15.85 -8.18 -10.89
C GLY A 113 -15.99 -6.76 -10.34
N LEU A 114 -15.15 -6.34 -9.37
CA LEU A 114 -15.09 -4.95 -8.89
C LEU A 114 -14.22 -4.03 -9.76
N GLY A 115 -13.62 -4.55 -10.84
CA GLY A 115 -12.90 -3.74 -11.81
C GLY A 115 -11.45 -3.44 -11.49
N LYS A 116 -10.75 -4.36 -10.78
CA LYS A 116 -9.31 -4.22 -10.47
C LYS A 116 -8.44 -3.80 -11.64
N THR A 117 -8.75 -4.27 -12.85
CA THR A 117 -8.00 -3.89 -14.06
C THR A 117 -8.12 -2.40 -14.34
N PHE A 118 -9.31 -1.80 -14.18
CA PHE A 118 -9.48 -0.35 -14.37
C PHE A 118 -8.78 0.48 -13.30
N GLU A 119 -8.79 0.02 -12.06
CA GLU A 119 -8.03 0.65 -10.97
C GLU A 119 -6.53 0.58 -11.25
N ALA A 120 -6.04 -0.57 -11.69
CA ALA A 120 -4.64 -0.72 -12.07
C ALA A 120 -4.26 0.14 -13.27
N LEU A 121 -5.13 0.27 -14.29
CA LEU A 121 -4.91 1.18 -15.42
C LEU A 121 -4.79 2.63 -14.96
N ALA A 122 -5.62 3.06 -13.99
CA ALA A 122 -5.50 4.40 -13.43
C ALA A 122 -4.17 4.60 -12.67
N VAL A 123 -3.75 3.60 -11.88
CA VAL A 123 -2.41 3.63 -11.26
C VAL A 123 -1.30 3.70 -12.31
N ILE A 124 -1.39 2.88 -13.36
CA ILE A 124 -0.44 2.91 -14.49
C ILE A 124 -0.39 4.31 -15.11
N LYS A 125 -1.56 4.90 -15.36
CA LYS A 125 -1.65 6.24 -15.95
C LYS A 125 -0.96 7.31 -15.11
N TYR A 126 -1.12 7.25 -13.79
CA TYR A 126 -0.42 8.14 -12.87
C TYR A 126 1.10 8.04 -13.03
N PHE A 127 1.66 6.82 -13.08
CA PHE A 127 3.10 6.63 -13.23
C PHE A 127 3.60 7.03 -14.64
N GLU A 128 2.84 6.75 -15.70
CA GLU A 128 3.17 7.18 -17.06
C GLU A 128 3.21 8.71 -17.21
N LEU A 129 2.30 9.43 -16.54
CA LEU A 129 2.31 10.90 -16.53
C LEU A 129 3.51 11.49 -15.79
N LEU A 130 4.13 10.72 -14.89
CA LEU A 130 5.41 11.02 -14.27
C LEU A 130 6.61 10.52 -15.09
N ASN A 131 6.41 10.14 -16.35
CA ASN A 131 7.40 9.51 -17.23
C ASN A 131 7.94 8.17 -16.72
N GLY A 132 7.22 7.50 -15.82
CA GLY A 132 7.58 6.19 -15.31
C GLY A 132 7.32 5.10 -16.36
N ARG A 133 8.24 4.15 -16.46
CA ARG A 133 8.11 2.96 -17.30
C ARG A 133 7.36 1.88 -16.52
N VAL A 134 6.34 1.31 -17.13
CA VAL A 134 5.47 0.32 -16.48
C VAL A 134 5.55 -1.02 -17.19
N LEU A 135 5.73 -2.08 -16.40
CA LEU A 135 5.66 -3.48 -16.85
C LEU A 135 4.40 -4.12 -16.26
N VAL A 136 3.58 -4.71 -17.11
CA VAL A 136 2.43 -5.54 -16.72
C VAL A 136 2.78 -7.01 -16.95
N VAL A 137 2.66 -7.81 -15.91
CA VAL A 137 2.89 -9.26 -15.93
C VAL A 137 1.56 -9.96 -15.66
N CYS A 138 1.02 -10.66 -16.66
CA CYS A 138 -0.30 -11.27 -16.57
C CYS A 138 -0.33 -12.72 -17.06
N PRO A 139 -1.35 -13.52 -16.71
CA PRO A 139 -1.59 -14.82 -17.33
C PRO A 139 -1.85 -14.66 -18.84
N LYS A 140 -1.31 -15.57 -19.68
CA LYS A 140 -1.52 -15.54 -21.14
C LYS A 140 -3.00 -15.45 -21.54
N LYS A 141 -3.88 -16.11 -20.79
CA LYS A 141 -5.34 -16.11 -21.03
C LYS A 141 -5.99 -14.75 -20.80
N LEU A 142 -5.39 -13.88 -19.97
CA LEU A 142 -5.91 -12.56 -19.63
C LEU A 142 -5.21 -11.43 -20.38
N SER A 143 -4.31 -11.75 -21.30
CA SER A 143 -3.53 -10.73 -22.04
C SER A 143 -4.39 -9.76 -22.82
N GLY A 144 -5.51 -10.23 -23.39
CA GLY A 144 -6.46 -9.36 -24.09
C GLY A 144 -7.03 -8.22 -23.22
N ASN A 145 -7.17 -8.47 -21.92
CA ASN A 145 -7.64 -7.46 -20.95
C ASN A 145 -6.61 -6.31 -20.74
N TRP A 146 -5.38 -6.51 -21.18
CA TRP A 146 -4.31 -5.52 -21.06
C TRP A 146 -3.92 -4.93 -22.42
N THR A 147 -3.73 -5.76 -23.43
CA THR A 147 -3.28 -5.30 -24.75
C THR A 147 -4.29 -4.40 -25.45
N VAL A 148 -5.59 -4.57 -25.20
CA VAL A 148 -6.66 -3.76 -25.80
C VAL A 148 -6.52 -2.26 -25.52
N TYR A 149 -5.92 -1.89 -24.38
CA TYR A 149 -5.79 -0.48 -23.97
C TYR A 149 -4.50 0.18 -24.45
N GLN A 150 -3.54 -0.58 -24.95
CA GLN A 150 -2.27 -0.04 -25.44
C GLN A 150 -2.48 0.83 -26.70
N ALA A 151 -1.81 1.98 -26.74
CA ALA A 151 -1.88 2.90 -27.88
C ALA A 151 -1.38 2.26 -29.18
N SER A 152 -0.37 1.39 -29.09
CA SER A 152 0.22 0.68 -30.22
C SER A 152 -0.76 -0.27 -30.92
N GLN A 153 -1.75 -0.80 -30.23
CA GLN A 153 -2.74 -1.72 -30.80
C GLN A 153 -3.88 -1.00 -31.54
N ASN A 154 -4.08 0.29 -31.31
CA ASN A 154 -5.17 1.11 -31.89
C ASN A 154 -6.51 0.38 -31.97
N HIS A 155 -6.85 -0.40 -30.96
CA HIS A 155 -8.01 -1.27 -30.95
C HIS A 155 -9.31 -0.46 -30.97
N ALA A 156 -10.27 -0.82 -31.85
CA ALA A 156 -11.53 -0.09 -32.00
C ALA A 156 -12.33 -0.01 -30.68
N LEU A 157 -12.28 -1.07 -29.88
CA LEU A 157 -12.99 -1.20 -28.61
C LEU A 157 -12.29 -0.52 -27.42
N ASN A 158 -11.12 0.10 -27.63
CA ASN A 158 -10.40 0.78 -26.56
C ASN A 158 -11.15 2.06 -26.13
N PRO A 159 -11.72 2.11 -24.91
CA PRO A 159 -12.43 3.29 -24.43
C PRO A 159 -11.50 4.39 -23.91
N PHE A 160 -10.17 4.15 -23.84
CA PHE A 160 -9.16 5.04 -23.29
C PHE A 160 -8.13 5.48 -24.35
N LYS A 161 -8.54 5.68 -25.59
CA LYS A 161 -7.63 6.03 -26.68
C LYS A 161 -6.86 7.33 -26.44
N LYS A 162 -7.46 8.30 -25.76
CA LYS A 162 -6.82 9.59 -25.46
C LYS A 162 -5.75 9.45 -24.39
N ASP A 163 -5.88 8.47 -23.50
CA ASP A 163 -4.88 8.22 -22.45
C ASP A 163 -3.57 7.68 -22.99
N ARG A 164 -3.54 7.10 -24.21
CA ARG A 164 -2.34 6.64 -24.92
C ARG A 164 -1.43 5.78 -24.05
N PHE A 165 -1.97 4.74 -23.45
CA PHE A 165 -1.20 3.81 -22.61
C PHE A 165 -0.02 3.19 -23.34
N ASN A 166 1.17 3.22 -22.71
CA ASN A 166 2.43 2.75 -23.30
C ASN A 166 3.19 1.74 -22.42
N TYR A 167 2.50 1.01 -21.55
CA TYR A 167 3.11 -0.02 -20.72
C TYR A 167 3.51 -1.24 -21.55
N THR A 168 4.52 -1.98 -21.05
CA THR A 168 4.95 -3.25 -21.63
C THR A 168 4.14 -4.40 -21.03
N VAL A 169 3.69 -5.37 -21.83
CA VAL A 169 3.00 -6.57 -21.35
C VAL A 169 3.88 -7.80 -21.56
N LEU A 170 4.08 -8.58 -20.51
CA LEU A 170 4.71 -9.90 -20.53
C LEU A 170 3.83 -10.93 -19.83
N TYR A 171 4.05 -12.20 -20.15
CA TYR A 171 3.30 -13.29 -19.52
C TYR A 171 4.01 -13.80 -18.27
N HIS A 172 3.25 -14.39 -17.35
CA HIS A 172 3.81 -15.14 -16.22
C HIS A 172 4.80 -16.21 -16.66
N THR A 173 4.62 -16.77 -17.86
CA THR A 173 5.50 -17.81 -18.43
C THR A 173 6.80 -17.26 -18.98
N ASP A 174 6.90 -15.95 -19.20
CA ASP A 174 8.15 -15.31 -19.64
C ASP A 174 9.11 -15.14 -18.46
N MET A 175 8.57 -15.11 -17.23
CA MET A 175 9.40 -15.07 -16.02
C MET A 175 10.22 -16.34 -15.87
N GLY A 176 11.54 -16.20 -15.83
CA GLY A 176 12.49 -17.31 -15.76
C GLY A 176 12.95 -17.83 -17.10
N ARG A 177 12.62 -17.14 -18.20
CA ARG A 177 13.18 -17.41 -19.53
C ARG A 177 14.35 -16.45 -19.81
N GLU A 178 15.50 -17.02 -20.11
CA GLU A 178 16.73 -16.27 -20.37
C GLU A 178 16.91 -15.93 -21.87
N SER A 179 16.15 -16.58 -22.75
CA SER A 179 16.23 -16.39 -24.20
C SER A 179 14.89 -16.64 -24.89
N GLY A 180 14.85 -16.29 -26.17
CA GLY A 180 13.67 -16.43 -27.02
C GLY A 180 12.77 -15.20 -26.96
N ARG A 181 11.67 -15.23 -27.72
CA ARG A 181 10.74 -14.09 -27.79
C ARG A 181 9.50 -14.33 -26.94
N SER A 182 8.99 -13.26 -26.35
CA SER A 182 7.70 -13.26 -25.68
C SER A 182 6.57 -13.35 -26.71
N ASP A 183 5.63 -14.26 -26.46
CA ASP A 183 4.42 -14.39 -27.28
C ASP A 183 3.47 -13.17 -27.11
N ALA A 184 3.68 -12.33 -26.11
CA ALA A 184 2.81 -11.18 -25.84
C ALA A 184 2.98 -10.08 -26.88
N ASN A 185 4.22 -9.80 -27.28
CA ASN A 185 4.56 -8.64 -28.11
C ASN A 185 5.83 -8.84 -28.98
N GLY A 186 6.35 -10.07 -29.03
CA GLY A 186 7.53 -10.41 -29.83
C GLY A 186 8.86 -9.88 -29.25
N ILE A 187 8.86 -9.34 -28.03
CA ILE A 187 10.08 -8.84 -27.37
C ILE A 187 11.08 -9.98 -27.21
N ASP A 188 12.32 -9.71 -27.57
CA ASP A 188 13.46 -10.58 -27.30
C ASP A 188 13.82 -10.54 -25.81
N LEU A 189 13.68 -11.67 -25.13
CA LEU A 189 13.89 -11.79 -23.69
C LEU A 189 15.37 -11.82 -23.31
N GLU A 190 16.26 -12.20 -24.24
CA GLU A 190 17.70 -12.25 -24.01
C GLU A 190 18.28 -10.82 -23.82
N ASN A 191 17.81 -9.88 -24.64
CA ASN A 191 18.23 -8.48 -24.61
C ASN A 191 17.27 -7.57 -23.82
N PHE A 192 16.30 -8.15 -23.10
CA PHE A 192 15.30 -7.38 -22.38
C PHE A 192 15.87 -6.78 -21.09
N ASN A 193 15.78 -5.47 -20.97
CA ASN A 193 16.21 -4.78 -19.75
C ASN A 193 15.14 -4.89 -18.64
N TRP A 194 15.22 -5.97 -17.88
CA TRP A 194 14.29 -6.30 -16.80
C TRP A 194 14.24 -5.25 -15.66
N GLY A 195 15.35 -4.59 -15.39
CA GLY A 195 15.50 -3.59 -14.32
C GLY A 195 15.10 -2.17 -14.71
N ALA A 196 14.58 -1.94 -15.92
CA ALA A 196 14.31 -0.59 -16.44
C ALA A 196 12.89 -0.09 -16.16
N TYR A 197 12.20 -0.62 -15.16
CA TYR A 197 10.80 -0.29 -14.86
C TYR A 197 10.64 0.36 -13.50
N ASP A 198 9.85 1.43 -13.45
CA ASP A 198 9.52 2.15 -12.22
C ASP A 198 8.36 1.51 -11.48
N LEU A 199 7.44 0.86 -12.22
CA LEU A 199 6.31 0.12 -11.68
C LEU A 199 6.17 -1.23 -12.37
N VAL A 200 6.01 -2.29 -11.60
CA VAL A 200 5.55 -3.59 -12.09
C VAL A 200 4.14 -3.89 -11.56
N VAL A 201 3.22 -4.18 -12.46
CA VAL A 201 1.85 -4.61 -12.14
C VAL A 201 1.74 -6.10 -12.38
N ILE A 202 1.36 -6.86 -11.37
CA ILE A 202 1.25 -8.31 -11.45
C ILE A 202 -0.21 -8.70 -11.31
N ASP A 203 -0.83 -9.03 -12.43
CA ASP A 203 -2.21 -9.53 -12.45
C ASP A 203 -2.25 -10.98 -12.03
N GLU A 204 -3.29 -11.38 -11.30
CA GLU A 204 -3.42 -12.70 -10.68
C GLU A 204 -2.17 -13.08 -9.86
N SER A 205 -1.74 -12.17 -8.99
CA SER A 205 -0.49 -12.27 -8.22
C SER A 205 -0.41 -13.51 -7.33
N HIS A 206 -1.55 -14.16 -7.02
CA HIS A 206 -1.58 -15.44 -6.32
C HIS A 206 -0.77 -16.54 -7.04
N ASN A 207 -0.48 -16.41 -8.34
CA ASN A 207 0.40 -17.32 -9.06
C ASN A 207 1.88 -17.23 -8.63
N PHE A 208 2.25 -16.16 -7.93
CA PHE A 208 3.58 -15.91 -7.38
C PHE A 208 3.68 -16.12 -5.86
N ARG A 209 2.64 -16.70 -5.24
CA ARG A 209 2.59 -16.97 -3.80
C ARG A 209 3.58 -18.04 -3.32
N GLY A 210 4.16 -18.82 -4.24
CA GLY A 210 5.17 -19.81 -3.91
C GLY A 210 6.48 -19.20 -3.42
N ASN A 211 7.22 -19.94 -2.60
CA ASN A 211 8.53 -19.47 -2.13
C ASN A 211 9.46 -19.17 -3.32
N PRO A 212 10.18 -18.07 -3.32
CA PRO A 212 11.28 -17.84 -4.24
C PRO A 212 12.32 -18.95 -4.07
N MET A 213 12.61 -19.69 -5.14
CA MET A 213 13.50 -20.84 -5.12
C MET A 213 14.43 -20.82 -6.32
N GLU A 214 15.64 -21.29 -6.10
CA GLU A 214 16.60 -21.61 -7.13
C GLU A 214 16.99 -23.08 -7.04
N ARG A 215 17.33 -23.68 -8.17
CA ARG A 215 17.82 -25.06 -8.27
C ARG A 215 19.05 -25.06 -9.14
N VAL A 216 20.09 -25.77 -8.70
CA VAL A 216 21.26 -26.02 -9.49
C VAL A 216 20.92 -27.20 -10.42
N LYS A 217 21.12 -27.04 -11.75
CA LYS A 217 20.97 -28.07 -12.72
C LYS A 217 22.23 -28.96 -12.76
N GLU A 218 22.15 -30.10 -13.42
CA GLU A 218 23.27 -31.06 -13.61
C GLU A 218 24.48 -30.41 -14.32
N ASP A 219 24.23 -29.41 -15.18
CA ASP A 219 25.26 -28.65 -15.88
C ASP A 219 25.89 -27.50 -15.01
N GLY A 220 25.52 -27.40 -13.73
CA GLY A 220 25.98 -26.36 -12.81
C GLY A 220 25.26 -25.01 -12.97
N SER A 221 24.39 -24.86 -13.94
CA SER A 221 23.62 -23.62 -14.12
C SER A 221 22.51 -23.48 -13.04
N ILE A 222 22.23 -22.24 -12.63
CA ILE A 222 21.18 -21.94 -11.63
C ILE A 222 19.88 -21.64 -12.36
N ARG A 223 18.84 -22.42 -12.08
CA ARG A 223 17.48 -22.14 -12.55
C ARG A 223 16.65 -21.51 -11.42
N MET A 224 16.19 -20.30 -11.63
CA MET A 224 15.25 -19.63 -10.73
C MET A 224 13.81 -20.01 -11.07
N ASN A 225 12.95 -20.16 -10.06
CA ASN A 225 11.51 -20.17 -10.30
C ASN A 225 11.00 -18.75 -10.63
N ARG A 226 9.76 -18.64 -11.12
CA ARG A 226 9.17 -17.35 -11.53
C ARG A 226 9.20 -16.30 -10.43
N ALA A 227 8.92 -16.68 -9.19
CA ALA A 227 8.91 -15.77 -8.05
C ALA A 227 10.33 -15.25 -7.74
N LYS A 228 11.33 -16.11 -7.76
CA LYS A 228 12.74 -15.72 -7.57
C LYS A 228 13.23 -14.84 -8.71
N TRP A 229 12.90 -15.19 -9.95
CA TRP A 229 13.24 -14.41 -11.13
C TRP A 229 12.68 -12.97 -11.04
N LEU A 230 11.37 -12.86 -10.76
CA LEU A 230 10.70 -11.55 -10.61
C LEU A 230 11.35 -10.72 -9.51
N MET A 231 11.64 -11.33 -8.37
CA MET A 231 12.31 -10.67 -7.26
C MET A 231 13.70 -10.12 -7.64
N GLU A 232 14.55 -10.97 -8.20
CA GLU A 232 15.95 -10.62 -8.42
C GLU A 232 16.17 -9.79 -9.69
N LYS A 233 15.45 -10.12 -10.78
CA LYS A 233 15.67 -9.51 -12.11
C LYS A 233 14.80 -8.29 -12.38
N VAL A 234 13.66 -8.15 -11.73
CA VAL A 234 12.73 -7.03 -11.95
C VAL A 234 12.69 -6.10 -10.75
N VAL A 235 12.37 -6.65 -9.55
CA VAL A 235 12.13 -5.80 -8.37
C VAL A 235 13.43 -5.22 -7.81
N LYS A 236 14.48 -6.04 -7.66
CA LYS A 236 15.75 -5.62 -7.04
C LYS A 236 16.78 -5.05 -8.01
N SER A 237 16.57 -5.23 -9.32
CA SER A 237 17.58 -4.88 -10.32
C SER A 237 17.49 -3.44 -10.81
N GLY A 238 18.42 -2.61 -10.43
CA GLY A 238 18.65 -1.30 -11.02
C GLY A 238 17.85 -0.16 -10.39
N VAL A 239 16.64 0.12 -10.83
CA VAL A 239 15.77 1.15 -10.25
C VAL A 239 14.97 0.60 -9.07
N LYS A 240 14.56 1.44 -8.12
CA LYS A 240 13.65 1.07 -7.03
C LYS A 240 12.26 0.80 -7.61
N THR A 241 12.09 -0.37 -8.23
CA THR A 241 10.85 -0.76 -8.90
C THR A 241 9.74 -0.92 -7.88
N LYS A 242 8.67 -0.17 -8.07
CA LYS A 242 7.44 -0.29 -7.26
C LYS A 242 6.59 -1.44 -7.73
N VAL A 243 5.77 -1.97 -6.83
CA VAL A 243 5.01 -3.20 -7.11
C VAL A 243 3.52 -3.00 -6.85
N LEU A 244 2.69 -3.27 -7.84
CA LEU A 244 1.24 -3.37 -7.69
C LEU A 244 0.80 -4.81 -7.94
N LEU A 245 0.21 -5.44 -6.92
CA LEU A 245 -0.28 -6.81 -6.97
C LEU A 245 -1.80 -6.81 -7.07
N LEU A 246 -2.35 -7.55 -8.02
CA LEU A 246 -3.79 -7.69 -8.21
C LEU A 246 -4.17 -9.16 -7.97
N SER A 247 -5.05 -9.41 -7.02
CA SER A 247 -5.59 -10.74 -6.76
C SER A 247 -6.92 -10.68 -6.04
N ALA A 248 -7.90 -11.45 -6.45
CA ALA A 248 -9.13 -11.63 -5.68
C ALA A 248 -8.93 -12.55 -4.46
N THR A 249 -7.87 -13.36 -4.47
CA THR A 249 -7.59 -14.37 -3.44
C THR A 249 -6.10 -14.35 -3.06
N PRO A 250 -5.62 -13.27 -2.39
CA PRO A 250 -4.21 -13.15 -2.04
C PRO A 250 -3.75 -14.23 -1.05
N VAL A 251 -4.69 -14.80 -0.30
CA VAL A 251 -4.50 -15.95 0.59
C VAL A 251 -5.35 -17.11 0.11
N ASN A 252 -4.76 -18.29 -0.02
CA ASN A 252 -5.49 -19.51 -0.36
C ASN A 252 -5.49 -20.50 0.83
N ASN A 253 -4.34 -21.05 1.16
CA ASN A 253 -4.23 -22.08 2.18
C ASN A 253 -3.62 -21.57 3.49
N SER A 254 -2.77 -20.56 3.42
CA SER A 254 -2.10 -20.03 4.60
C SER A 254 -1.67 -18.57 4.39
N LEU A 255 -1.45 -17.84 5.49
CA LEU A 255 -0.90 -16.49 5.47
C LEU A 255 0.54 -16.43 4.92
N LYS A 256 1.19 -17.58 4.71
CA LYS A 256 2.45 -17.67 4.01
C LYS A 256 2.32 -17.21 2.55
N ASP A 257 1.16 -17.45 1.94
CA ASP A 257 0.86 -16.97 0.59
C ASP A 257 0.92 -15.43 0.52
N LEU A 258 0.38 -14.78 1.55
CA LEU A 258 0.41 -13.33 1.69
C LEU A 258 1.84 -12.82 1.98
N ARG A 259 2.57 -13.49 2.90
CA ARG A 259 3.97 -13.16 3.19
C ARG A 259 4.83 -13.13 1.93
N ASN A 260 4.69 -14.15 1.08
CA ASN A 260 5.46 -14.24 -0.17
C ASN A 260 5.09 -13.12 -1.16
N GLN A 261 3.85 -12.67 -1.19
CA GLN A 261 3.43 -11.54 -2.01
C GLN A 261 3.95 -10.21 -1.40
N ILE A 262 3.84 -10.01 -0.10
CA ILE A 262 4.42 -8.84 0.60
C ILE A 262 5.93 -8.76 0.39
N ALA A 263 6.62 -9.90 0.27
CA ALA A 263 8.07 -9.92 0.02
C ALA A 263 8.45 -9.18 -1.28
N PHE A 264 7.59 -9.12 -2.30
CA PHE A 264 7.85 -8.30 -3.51
C PHE A 264 7.82 -6.80 -3.19
N ILE A 265 6.95 -6.37 -2.28
CA ILE A 265 6.85 -4.97 -1.86
C ILE A 265 8.05 -4.55 -1.01
N THR A 266 8.49 -5.44 -0.12
CA THR A 266 9.55 -5.19 0.87
C THR A 266 10.93 -5.67 0.45
N GLU A 267 11.08 -6.16 -0.79
CA GLU A 267 12.32 -6.80 -1.29
C GLU A 267 12.78 -7.96 -0.41
N GLY A 268 11.86 -8.58 0.32
CA GLY A 268 12.15 -9.67 1.26
C GLY A 268 12.68 -9.23 2.63
N LYS A 269 12.71 -7.92 2.92
CA LYS A 269 13.16 -7.41 4.22
C LYS A 269 12.04 -7.55 5.25
N GLU A 270 12.34 -8.24 6.34
CA GLU A 270 11.36 -8.52 7.41
C GLU A 270 11.01 -7.29 8.26
N ASP A 271 11.91 -6.33 8.36
CA ASP A 271 11.81 -5.10 9.14
C ASP A 271 11.45 -3.86 8.31
N ALA A 272 11.15 -4.03 7.03
CA ALA A 272 10.88 -2.92 6.10
C ALA A 272 9.80 -1.94 6.57
N LEU A 273 8.88 -2.38 7.44
CA LEU A 273 7.80 -1.56 7.98
C LEU A 273 8.06 -1.08 9.42
N PHE A 274 9.27 -1.28 9.95
CA PHE A 274 9.55 -0.93 11.34
C PHE A 274 9.49 0.58 11.59
N GLU A 275 10.12 1.38 10.76
CA GLU A 275 10.18 2.84 10.95
C GLU A 275 8.80 3.48 10.86
N GLN A 276 8.00 3.07 9.88
CA GLN A 276 6.71 3.68 9.55
C GLN A 276 5.56 3.12 10.39
N CYS A 277 5.59 1.82 10.68
CA CYS A 277 4.45 1.11 11.27
C CYS A 277 4.77 0.44 12.61
N LYS A 278 6.04 0.47 13.06
CA LYS A 278 6.55 -0.23 14.25
C LYS A 278 6.40 -1.75 14.19
N ILE A 279 6.30 -2.33 12.99
CA ILE A 279 6.26 -3.78 12.77
C ILE A 279 7.69 -4.29 12.67
N LYS A 280 8.14 -5.01 13.70
CA LYS A 280 9.52 -5.51 13.83
C LYS A 280 9.84 -6.65 12.86
N SER A 281 8.87 -7.52 12.58
CA SER A 281 9.02 -8.64 11.65
C SER A 281 7.67 -8.97 11.03
N ILE A 282 7.61 -8.88 9.73
CA ILE A 282 6.43 -9.23 8.92
C ILE A 282 6.14 -10.72 9.05
N GLY A 283 7.19 -11.57 8.96
CA GLY A 283 7.07 -13.01 9.09
C GLY A 283 6.49 -13.42 10.44
N PHE A 284 7.04 -12.90 11.54
CA PHE A 284 6.54 -13.19 12.89
C PHE A 284 5.07 -12.77 13.06
N THR A 285 4.69 -11.59 12.57
CA THR A 285 3.31 -11.07 12.64
C THR A 285 2.34 -12.02 11.92
N LEU A 286 2.69 -12.47 10.71
CA LEU A 286 1.85 -13.37 9.92
C LEU A 286 1.82 -14.81 10.48
N GLU A 287 2.94 -15.30 11.01
CA GLU A 287 3.00 -16.62 11.67
C GLU A 287 2.16 -16.67 12.94
N ASN A 288 2.19 -15.61 13.75
CA ASN A 288 1.36 -15.51 14.94
C ASN A 288 -0.14 -15.46 14.58
N ALA A 289 -0.50 -14.65 13.59
CA ALA A 289 -1.87 -14.61 13.07
C ALA A 289 -2.30 -15.99 12.55
N GLN A 290 -1.44 -16.70 11.77
CA GLN A 290 -1.74 -18.04 11.27
C GLN A 290 -1.98 -19.04 12.39
N LYS A 291 -1.21 -19.02 13.46
CA LYS A 291 -1.42 -19.88 14.64
C LYS A 291 -2.79 -19.64 15.27
N ASN A 292 -3.21 -18.37 15.37
CA ASN A 292 -4.51 -18.01 15.92
C ASN A 292 -5.66 -18.44 15.00
N PHE A 293 -5.53 -18.27 13.67
CA PHE A 293 -6.49 -18.80 12.70
C PHE A 293 -6.62 -20.31 12.77
N THR A 294 -5.48 -21.02 12.83
CA THR A 294 -5.46 -22.49 12.90
C THR A 294 -6.14 -23.00 14.18
N ARG A 295 -5.87 -22.38 15.33
CA ARG A 295 -6.54 -22.71 16.59
C ARG A 295 -8.04 -22.42 16.57
N TRP A 296 -8.43 -21.31 15.96
CA TRP A 296 -9.83 -20.94 15.82
C TRP A 296 -10.58 -21.90 14.90
N ALA A 297 -9.97 -22.33 13.79
CA ALA A 297 -10.55 -23.25 12.81
C ALA A 297 -10.58 -24.71 13.27
N ASP A 298 -9.84 -25.07 14.34
CA ASP A 298 -9.79 -26.44 14.85
C ASP A 298 -11.23 -26.97 15.12
N PRO A 299 -11.60 -28.15 14.59
CA PRO A 299 -12.90 -28.76 14.85
C PRO A 299 -13.24 -28.93 16.33
N LYS A 300 -12.23 -29.09 17.19
CA LYS A 300 -12.37 -29.22 18.65
C LYS A 300 -12.69 -27.90 19.36
N ASN A 301 -12.50 -26.77 18.69
CA ASN A 301 -12.79 -25.46 19.26
C ASN A 301 -14.29 -25.24 19.34
N LYS A 302 -14.81 -25.13 20.56
CA LYS A 302 -16.25 -24.87 20.83
C LYS A 302 -16.66 -23.42 20.58
N ASN A 303 -15.70 -22.46 20.62
CA ASN A 303 -15.98 -21.04 20.42
C ASN A 303 -15.45 -20.57 19.07
N LYS A 304 -16.28 -20.68 18.03
CA LYS A 304 -16.00 -20.24 16.65
C LYS A 304 -16.55 -18.85 16.32
N SER A 305 -16.82 -18.01 17.34
CA SER A 305 -17.29 -16.67 17.04
C SER A 305 -16.18 -15.83 16.41
N MET A 306 -16.56 -14.99 15.44
CA MET A 306 -15.63 -14.05 14.77
C MET A 306 -15.03 -13.08 15.79
N LYS A 307 -15.83 -12.61 16.75
CA LYS A 307 -15.38 -11.71 17.83
C LYS A 307 -14.19 -12.31 18.58
N HIS A 308 -14.27 -13.56 18.98
CA HIS A 308 -13.20 -14.25 19.70
C HIS A 308 -11.93 -14.45 18.86
N LEU A 309 -12.05 -14.58 17.53
CA LEU A 309 -10.88 -14.58 16.64
C LEU A 309 -10.22 -13.21 16.61
N LEU A 310 -11.02 -12.15 16.39
CA LEU A 310 -10.50 -10.77 16.30
C LEU A 310 -9.79 -10.32 17.57
N GLU A 311 -10.30 -10.70 18.77
CA GLU A 311 -9.65 -10.41 20.05
C GLU A 311 -8.29 -11.08 20.24
N ARG A 312 -8.02 -12.18 19.52
CA ARG A 312 -6.76 -12.93 19.56
C ARG A 312 -5.74 -12.50 18.52
N LEU A 313 -6.19 -11.80 17.49
CA LEU A 313 -5.29 -11.28 16.48
C LEU A 313 -4.59 -10.01 17.00
N ASP A 314 -3.29 -9.95 16.79
CA ASP A 314 -2.48 -8.79 17.18
C ASP A 314 -2.84 -7.56 16.33
N SER A 315 -2.83 -6.38 16.93
CA SER A 315 -3.03 -5.10 16.23
C SER A 315 -2.04 -4.89 15.09
N SER A 316 -0.82 -5.41 15.22
CA SER A 316 0.22 -5.36 14.17
C SER A 316 -0.23 -6.09 12.89
N PHE A 317 -1.03 -7.15 13.01
CA PHE A 317 -1.57 -7.86 11.85
C PHE A 317 -2.56 -6.99 11.06
N PHE A 318 -3.50 -6.35 11.76
CA PHE A 318 -4.46 -5.44 11.10
C PHE A 318 -3.74 -4.24 10.49
N LYS A 319 -2.77 -3.68 11.20
CA LYS A 319 -1.97 -2.57 10.69
C LYS A 319 -1.17 -2.96 9.45
N LEU A 320 -0.59 -4.17 9.42
CA LEU A 320 0.10 -4.71 8.25
C LEU A 320 -0.82 -4.78 7.03
N LEU A 321 -2.04 -5.29 7.21
CA LEU A 321 -3.03 -5.37 6.14
C LEU A 321 -3.46 -3.98 5.68
N ASP A 322 -3.78 -3.09 6.62
CA ASP A 322 -4.20 -1.73 6.31
C ASP A 322 -3.13 -0.96 5.52
N GLU A 323 -1.87 -1.07 5.88
CA GLU A 323 -0.77 -0.36 5.22
C GLU A 323 -0.45 -0.89 3.81
N LEU A 324 -0.63 -2.17 3.54
CA LEU A 324 -0.19 -2.79 2.28
C LEU A 324 -1.31 -3.26 1.38
N THR A 325 -2.56 -3.31 1.86
CA THR A 325 -3.65 -3.88 1.07
C THR A 325 -4.82 -2.92 0.90
N ILE A 326 -5.55 -3.09 -0.19
CA ILE A 326 -6.89 -2.55 -0.42
C ILE A 326 -7.77 -3.75 -0.69
N ALA A 327 -8.80 -3.96 0.12
CA ALA A 327 -9.70 -5.09 -0.01
C ALA A 327 -11.14 -4.65 0.21
N ARG A 328 -11.96 -4.86 -0.81
CA ARG A 328 -13.40 -4.54 -0.76
C ARG A 328 -14.20 -5.75 -1.23
N SER A 329 -15.35 -5.93 -0.62
CA SER A 329 -16.33 -6.94 -1.00
C SER A 329 -17.57 -6.27 -1.60
N ARG A 330 -18.35 -7.05 -2.34
CA ARG A 330 -19.69 -6.63 -2.80
C ARG A 330 -20.66 -6.55 -1.67
#